data_3c02261bbf346e20370b0966d041333f
#
_entry.id   3c02261bbf346e20370b0966d041333f
#
_cell.length_a   1.000
_cell.length_b   1.000
_cell.length_c   1.000
_cell.angle_alpha   90.00
_cell.angle_beta   90.00
_cell.angle_gamma   90.00
#
_symmetry.space_group_name_H-M   'P 1'
#
loop_
_entity.id
_entity.type
_entity.pdbx_description
1 polymer ?
#
loop_
_entity_poly.entity_id
_entity_poly.type
_entity_poly.pdbx_seq_one_letter_code
_entity_poly.pdbx_strand_id
1 'polypeptide(L)'
;TTNLVTWWTKNYPMVEGSRNQNAFTLAMAFNEYGVSETMATIVLSKYASSDFTASEINKTIKNAYSHRDKYNTKYFEDEERVNDIQQRLRRGESKQDIRQQLSDSMLDDDLIDSVIETAEENNSIKFWTKNSKGIIKMLPLIFKKFLEANGFYKYCPDDQNAYVFVKVTNNLIDHTSEKEIKDFILGHLIELDDMTIYNYFADQTRIFREDFLTLLDTIDIYFIEDTVDTSYLYYQNCAIKITKNEVVPIDYLELNGYVWKNHIIPRDYNKCELGKGDYRTFIANVSDKEPERIKSMESTTGFLLHGYKNISYCPAVILNDEIISDQANGGTGKGIFFQAIDAIKKVATIDGKAFNFEKSFPYQTVSVDTQIIVF
;
A
#
# COMPACT_ATOMS: atom_id res chain seq x y z
N THR A 1 3.57 -14.16 8.23
CA THR A 1 3.65 -14.72 9.63
C THR A 1 2.44 -14.30 10.44
N THR A 2 2.07 -13.01 10.48
CA THR A 2 0.95 -12.50 11.29
C THR A 2 -0.39 -13.15 10.91
N ASN A 3 -0.72 -13.24 9.64
CA ASN A 3 -1.96 -13.85 9.16
C ASN A 3 -2.07 -15.33 9.54
N LEU A 4 -0.95 -16.09 9.45
CA LEU A 4 -0.92 -17.49 9.89
C LEU A 4 -1.15 -17.63 11.39
N VAL A 5 -0.56 -16.75 12.21
CA VAL A 5 -0.77 -16.75 13.67
C VAL A 5 -2.22 -16.41 14.02
N THR A 6 -2.81 -15.41 13.36
CA THR A 6 -4.21 -15.01 13.58
C THR A 6 -5.18 -16.15 13.22
N TRP A 7 -5.00 -16.74 12.02
CA TRP A 7 -5.78 -17.89 11.60
C TRP A 7 -5.65 -19.07 12.58
N TRP A 8 -4.41 -19.39 12.97
CA TRP A 8 -4.14 -20.50 13.88
C TRP A 8 -4.74 -20.25 15.26
N THR A 9 -4.57 -19.07 15.86
CA THR A 9 -5.12 -18.73 17.18
C THR A 9 -6.65 -18.87 17.22
N LYS A 10 -7.31 -18.56 16.11
CA LYS A 10 -8.77 -18.67 15.98
C LYS A 10 -9.24 -20.13 15.91
N ASN A 11 -8.49 -21.00 15.23
CA ASN A 11 -8.93 -22.35 14.91
C ASN A 11 -8.31 -23.44 15.80
N TYR A 12 -7.16 -23.15 16.43
CA TYR A 12 -6.35 -24.11 17.20
C TYR A 12 -5.96 -23.54 18.57
N PRO A 13 -6.88 -23.52 19.54
CA PRO A 13 -6.62 -22.96 20.86
C PRO A 13 -5.53 -23.77 21.60
N MET A 14 -4.65 -23.06 22.32
CA MET A 14 -3.54 -23.66 23.09
C MET A 14 -4.03 -24.15 24.45
N VAL A 15 -4.91 -25.17 24.45
CA VAL A 15 -5.44 -25.80 25.65
C VAL A 15 -4.66 -27.06 26.02
N GLU A 16 -4.69 -27.44 27.31
CA GLU A 16 -4.03 -28.64 27.82
C GLU A 16 -4.49 -29.88 27.04
N GLY A 17 -3.54 -30.74 26.69
CA GLY A 17 -3.78 -31.97 25.90
C GLY A 17 -3.67 -31.80 24.39
N SER A 18 -3.80 -30.59 23.82
CA SER A 18 -3.71 -30.35 22.38
C SER A 18 -2.55 -29.42 21.96
N ARG A 19 -1.84 -28.80 22.90
CA ARG A 19 -0.82 -27.78 22.65
C ARG A 19 0.27 -28.22 21.68
N ASN A 20 0.83 -29.40 21.89
CA ASN A 20 1.91 -29.89 21.02
C ASN A 20 1.43 -30.11 19.58
N GLN A 21 0.24 -30.70 19.41
CA GLN A 21 -0.35 -30.93 18.10
C GLN A 21 -0.69 -29.58 17.41
N ASN A 22 -1.25 -28.64 18.16
CA ASN A 22 -1.62 -27.31 17.61
C ASN A 22 -0.36 -26.49 17.27
N ALA A 23 0.69 -26.55 18.09
CA ALA A 23 1.98 -25.94 17.80
C ALA A 23 2.65 -26.57 16.57
N PHE A 24 2.55 -27.90 16.40
CA PHE A 24 3.04 -28.59 15.21
C PHE A 24 2.29 -28.12 13.95
N THR A 25 0.97 -27.96 14.03
CA THR A 25 0.16 -27.46 12.94
C THR A 25 0.61 -26.06 12.49
N LEU A 26 0.89 -25.15 13.45
CA LEU A 26 1.42 -23.83 13.12
C LEU A 26 2.85 -23.89 12.55
N ALA A 27 3.71 -24.72 13.12
CA ALA A 27 5.08 -24.90 12.65
C ALA A 27 5.12 -25.48 11.21
N MET A 28 4.22 -26.42 10.91
CA MET A 28 4.05 -26.94 9.54
C MET A 28 3.54 -25.87 8.58
N ALA A 29 2.55 -25.08 8.99
CA ALA A 29 2.08 -23.96 8.18
C ALA A 29 3.22 -22.95 7.93
N PHE A 30 4.03 -22.62 8.94
CA PHE A 30 5.19 -21.75 8.74
C PHE A 30 6.20 -22.34 7.74
N ASN A 31 6.48 -23.64 7.83
CA ASN A 31 7.34 -24.32 6.88
C ASN A 31 6.77 -24.28 5.45
N GLU A 32 5.49 -24.63 5.29
CA GLU A 32 4.80 -24.63 4.00
C GLU A 32 4.73 -23.24 3.35
N TYR A 33 4.59 -22.17 4.14
CA TYR A 33 4.54 -20.77 3.68
C TYR A 33 5.90 -20.05 3.69
N GLY A 34 7.01 -20.78 3.75
CA GLY A 34 8.37 -20.23 3.61
C GLY A 34 8.84 -19.33 4.76
N VAL A 35 8.18 -19.36 5.93
CA VAL A 35 8.65 -18.66 7.12
C VAL A 35 9.91 -19.36 7.64
N SER A 36 10.97 -18.60 7.99
CA SER A 36 12.21 -19.20 8.47
C SER A 36 12.04 -19.91 9.81
N GLU A 37 12.79 -20.99 10.04
CA GLU A 37 12.80 -21.74 11.31
C GLU A 37 13.07 -20.82 12.51
N THR A 38 13.95 -19.83 12.34
CA THR A 38 14.26 -18.82 13.37
C THR A 38 13.02 -18.00 13.73
N MET A 39 12.26 -17.52 12.73
CA MET A 39 11.05 -16.76 12.97
C MET A 39 9.96 -17.63 13.60
N ALA A 40 9.80 -18.88 13.17
CA ALA A 40 8.88 -19.84 13.76
C ALA A 40 9.20 -20.06 15.24
N THR A 41 10.49 -20.15 15.59
CA THR A 41 10.96 -20.28 16.98
C THR A 41 10.59 -19.06 17.82
N ILE A 42 10.82 -17.84 17.29
CA ILE A 42 10.47 -16.58 17.99
C ILE A 42 8.97 -16.52 18.29
N VAL A 43 8.14 -16.87 17.31
CA VAL A 43 6.68 -16.80 17.46
C VAL A 43 6.17 -17.85 18.42
N LEU A 44 6.54 -19.12 18.23
CA LEU A 44 6.04 -20.24 19.04
C LEU A 44 6.56 -20.21 20.48
N SER A 45 7.75 -19.67 20.73
CA SER A 45 8.29 -19.50 22.09
C SER A 45 7.43 -18.62 23.00
N LYS A 46 6.59 -17.75 22.42
CA LYS A 46 5.63 -16.92 23.19
C LYS A 46 4.54 -17.76 23.88
N TYR A 47 4.34 -19.00 23.44
CA TYR A 47 3.34 -19.92 23.99
C TYR A 47 3.94 -20.94 24.96
N ALA A 48 5.22 -20.77 25.35
CA ALA A 48 5.86 -21.62 26.34
C ALA A 48 5.18 -21.49 27.72
N SER A 49 5.00 -22.61 28.39
CA SER A 49 4.39 -22.70 29.72
C SER A 49 5.08 -23.80 30.54
N SER A 50 4.69 -23.99 31.81
CA SER A 50 5.27 -25.03 32.67
C SER A 50 5.03 -26.46 32.18
N ASP A 51 3.94 -26.66 31.42
CA ASP A 51 3.50 -27.94 30.87
C ASP A 51 3.71 -28.04 29.34
N PHE A 52 4.30 -27.02 28.73
CA PHE A 52 4.74 -27.00 27.33
C PHE A 52 6.03 -26.19 27.20
N THR A 53 7.13 -26.85 27.42
CA THR A 53 8.44 -26.21 27.60
C THR A 53 9.04 -25.70 26.28
N ALA A 54 9.96 -24.74 26.39
CA ALA A 54 10.70 -24.24 25.22
C ALA A 54 11.49 -25.36 24.50
N SER A 55 11.93 -26.40 25.23
CA SER A 55 12.59 -27.55 24.64
C SER A 55 11.65 -28.39 23.77
N GLU A 56 10.42 -28.60 24.21
CA GLU A 56 9.38 -29.28 23.43
C GLU A 56 8.97 -28.48 22.20
N ILE A 57 8.81 -27.17 22.34
CA ILE A 57 8.53 -26.26 21.21
C ILE A 57 9.63 -26.38 20.16
N ASN A 58 10.89 -26.28 20.53
CA ASN A 58 12.01 -26.42 19.62
C ASN A 58 12.05 -27.79 18.93
N LYS A 59 11.71 -28.87 19.64
CA LYS A 59 11.62 -30.21 19.06
C LYS A 59 10.48 -30.30 18.03
N THR A 60 9.34 -29.70 18.36
CA THR A 60 8.16 -29.61 17.46
C THR A 60 8.47 -28.83 16.18
N ILE A 61 9.17 -27.70 16.30
CA ILE A 61 9.58 -26.89 15.16
C ILE A 61 10.57 -27.66 14.29
N LYS A 62 11.61 -28.25 14.87
CA LYS A 62 12.58 -29.06 14.11
C LYS A 62 11.94 -30.23 13.38
N ASN A 63 10.94 -30.87 13.98
CA ASN A 63 10.18 -31.92 13.31
C ASN A 63 9.39 -31.37 12.11
N ALA A 64 8.69 -30.25 12.25
CA ALA A 64 7.97 -29.62 11.15
C ALA A 64 8.93 -29.21 10.00
N TYR A 65 10.08 -28.62 10.32
CA TYR A 65 11.08 -28.19 9.34
C TYR A 65 11.95 -29.30 8.77
N SER A 66 11.86 -30.52 9.32
CA SER A 66 12.47 -31.70 8.68
C SER A 66 11.80 -32.07 7.35
N HIS A 67 10.55 -31.66 7.15
CA HIS A 67 9.80 -31.80 5.90
C HIS A 67 10.23 -30.71 4.88
N ARG A 68 11.47 -30.79 4.42
CA ARG A 68 12.07 -29.81 3.49
C ARG A 68 11.41 -29.77 2.12
N ASP A 69 10.81 -30.85 1.71
CA ASP A 69 9.99 -30.98 0.48
C ASP A 69 8.75 -30.09 0.50
N LYS A 70 8.30 -29.69 1.68
CA LYS A 70 7.14 -28.80 1.86
C LYS A 70 7.52 -27.35 2.12
N TYR A 71 8.80 -27.02 2.22
CA TYR A 71 9.22 -25.65 2.50
C TYR A 71 8.88 -24.72 1.34
N ASN A 72 8.15 -23.64 1.64
CA ASN A 72 7.74 -22.60 0.67
C ASN A 72 6.93 -23.15 -0.52
N THR A 73 6.07 -24.14 -0.26
CA THR A 73 5.18 -24.73 -1.27
C THR A 73 3.78 -24.12 -1.28
N LYS A 74 3.40 -23.40 -0.21
CA LYS A 74 2.12 -22.71 -0.12
C LYS A 74 2.33 -21.21 -0.08
N TYR A 75 1.47 -20.52 -0.79
CA TYR A 75 1.41 -19.07 -0.80
C TYR A 75 0.06 -18.65 -0.23
N PHE A 76 0.00 -17.49 0.43
CA PHE A 76 -1.29 -16.88 0.73
C PHE A 76 -1.99 -16.61 -0.61
N GLU A 77 -3.29 -16.87 -0.68
CA GLU A 77 -4.11 -16.42 -1.79
C GLU A 77 -3.87 -14.91 -1.91
N ASP A 78 -3.17 -14.53 -2.97
CA ASP A 78 -2.81 -13.13 -3.19
C ASP A 78 -4.10 -12.38 -3.52
N GLU A 79 -4.65 -11.62 -2.57
CA GLU A 79 -5.76 -10.67 -2.83
C GLU A 79 -5.44 -9.81 -4.05
N GLU A 80 -4.20 -9.57 -4.29
CA GLU A 80 -3.60 -8.86 -5.41
C GLU A 80 -3.88 -9.54 -6.74
N ARG A 81 -3.57 -10.82 -6.84
CA ARG A 81 -3.81 -11.61 -8.05
C ARG A 81 -5.30 -11.81 -8.28
N VAL A 82 -6.05 -12.03 -7.21
CA VAL A 82 -7.52 -12.07 -7.29
C VAL A 82 -8.06 -10.78 -7.89
N ASN A 83 -7.59 -9.62 -7.44
CA ASN A 83 -8.03 -8.32 -7.95
C ASN A 83 -7.60 -8.08 -9.42
N ASP A 84 -6.38 -8.46 -9.80
CA ASP A 84 -5.93 -8.38 -11.20
C ASP A 84 -6.78 -9.28 -12.10
N ILE A 85 -6.98 -10.52 -11.72
CA ILE A 85 -7.81 -11.49 -12.46
C ILE A 85 -9.25 -11.02 -12.53
N GLN A 86 -9.82 -10.47 -11.45
CA GLN A 86 -11.15 -9.86 -11.48
C GLN A 86 -11.26 -8.74 -12.51
N GLN A 87 -10.27 -7.85 -12.58
CA GLN A 87 -10.26 -6.76 -13.55
C GLN A 87 -10.12 -7.28 -14.99
N ARG A 88 -9.31 -8.32 -15.20
CA ARG A 88 -9.13 -8.94 -16.52
C ARG A 88 -10.38 -9.65 -16.99
N LEU A 89 -11.04 -10.41 -16.09
CA LEU A 89 -12.33 -11.03 -16.36
C LEU A 89 -13.41 -9.99 -16.69
N ARG A 90 -13.44 -8.86 -15.96
CA ARG A 90 -14.35 -7.73 -16.24
C ARG A 90 -14.11 -7.07 -17.59
N ARG A 91 -12.86 -7.06 -18.07
CA ARG A 91 -12.52 -6.56 -19.42
C ARG A 91 -12.87 -7.55 -20.53
N GLY A 92 -13.46 -8.71 -20.19
CA GLY A 92 -13.85 -9.75 -21.14
C GLY A 92 -12.69 -10.65 -21.57
N GLU A 93 -11.56 -10.63 -20.87
CA GLU A 93 -10.45 -11.55 -21.13
C GLU A 93 -10.89 -12.99 -20.79
N SER A 94 -10.54 -13.96 -21.65
CA SER A 94 -10.97 -15.34 -21.41
C SER A 94 -10.18 -15.98 -20.26
N LYS A 95 -10.84 -16.89 -19.50
CA LYS A 95 -10.17 -17.67 -18.46
C LYS A 95 -8.95 -18.42 -18.99
N GLN A 96 -9.03 -18.92 -20.23
CA GLN A 96 -7.93 -19.66 -20.86
C GLN A 96 -6.72 -18.77 -21.10
N ASP A 97 -6.93 -17.53 -21.55
CA ASP A 97 -5.85 -16.58 -21.77
C ASP A 97 -5.20 -16.16 -20.45
N ILE A 98 -6.03 -15.87 -19.41
CA ILE A 98 -5.56 -15.57 -18.06
C ILE A 98 -4.75 -16.73 -17.50
N ARG A 99 -5.28 -17.95 -17.59
CA ARG A 99 -4.62 -19.16 -17.12
C ARG A 99 -3.28 -19.39 -17.83
N GLN A 100 -3.24 -19.24 -19.14
CA GLN A 100 -2.03 -19.45 -19.92
C GLN A 100 -0.92 -18.45 -19.55
N GLN A 101 -1.27 -17.17 -19.37
CA GLN A 101 -0.31 -16.15 -18.96
C GLN A 101 0.20 -16.35 -17.53
N LEU A 102 -0.65 -16.85 -16.62
CA LEU A 102 -0.25 -17.16 -15.25
C LEU A 102 0.58 -18.44 -15.16
N SER A 103 0.32 -19.45 -16.00
CA SER A 103 1.12 -20.67 -16.10
C SER A 103 2.56 -20.36 -16.55
N ASP A 104 2.75 -19.34 -17.39
CA ASP A 104 4.07 -18.87 -17.79
C ASP A 104 4.87 -18.23 -16.64
N SER A 105 4.22 -17.92 -15.50
CA SER A 105 4.81 -17.26 -14.33
C SER A 105 5.28 -18.21 -13.21
N MET A 106 5.52 -19.50 -13.48
CA MET A 106 5.92 -20.52 -12.49
C MET A 106 4.93 -20.80 -11.35
N LEU A 107 3.65 -20.49 -11.52
CA LEU A 107 2.61 -20.79 -10.55
C LEU A 107 2.05 -22.19 -10.74
N ASP A 108 1.65 -22.83 -9.64
CA ASP A 108 0.94 -24.10 -9.62
C ASP A 108 -0.45 -23.92 -10.28
N ASP A 109 -0.82 -24.83 -11.17
CA ASP A 109 -2.12 -24.80 -11.87
C ASP A 109 -3.31 -24.82 -10.91
N ASP A 110 -3.21 -25.56 -9.80
CA ASP A 110 -4.26 -25.62 -8.77
C ASP A 110 -4.44 -24.26 -8.06
N LEU A 111 -3.34 -23.53 -7.86
CA LEU A 111 -3.38 -22.17 -7.28
C LEU A 111 -4.01 -21.17 -8.26
N ILE A 112 -3.65 -21.27 -9.55
CA ILE A 112 -4.22 -20.42 -10.60
C ILE A 112 -5.74 -20.61 -10.67
N ASP A 113 -6.21 -21.84 -10.64
CA ASP A 113 -7.63 -22.17 -10.69
C ASP A 113 -8.37 -21.66 -9.44
N SER A 114 -7.80 -21.82 -8.24
CA SER A 114 -8.35 -21.28 -6.99
C SER A 114 -8.48 -19.75 -7.02
N VAL A 115 -7.47 -19.06 -7.53
CA VAL A 115 -7.48 -17.59 -7.63
C VAL A 115 -8.51 -17.10 -8.67
N ILE A 116 -8.63 -17.80 -9.81
CA ILE A 116 -9.66 -17.49 -10.83
C ILE A 116 -11.07 -17.72 -10.25
N GLU A 117 -11.29 -18.82 -9.54
CA GLU A 117 -12.58 -19.15 -8.92
C GLU A 117 -12.98 -18.11 -7.86
N THR A 118 -12.03 -17.72 -6.98
CA THR A 118 -12.23 -16.65 -5.99
C THR A 118 -12.56 -15.32 -6.66
N ALA A 119 -11.86 -14.97 -7.76
CA ALA A 119 -12.10 -13.75 -8.52
C ALA A 119 -13.52 -13.74 -9.14
N GLU A 120 -14.00 -14.88 -9.62
CA GLU A 120 -15.34 -15.03 -10.16
C GLU A 120 -16.41 -14.94 -9.08
N GLU A 121 -16.22 -15.60 -7.95
CA GLU A 121 -17.15 -15.52 -6.81
C GLU A 121 -17.33 -14.07 -6.35
N ASN A 122 -16.24 -13.32 -6.22
CA ASN A 122 -16.26 -11.91 -5.85
C ASN A 122 -16.97 -11.04 -6.91
N ASN A 123 -16.83 -11.36 -8.19
CA ASN A 123 -17.53 -10.67 -9.27
C ASN A 123 -19.03 -11.03 -9.34
N SER A 124 -19.42 -12.19 -8.81
CA SER A 124 -20.81 -12.67 -8.83
C SER A 124 -21.67 -12.18 -7.65
N ILE A 125 -21.10 -11.44 -6.71
CA ILE A 125 -21.81 -10.95 -5.53
C ILE A 125 -22.92 -9.98 -5.94
N LYS A 126 -24.17 -10.46 -5.89
CA LYS A 126 -25.35 -9.64 -6.13
C LYS A 126 -25.79 -8.96 -4.83
N PHE A 127 -25.53 -7.68 -4.72
CA PHE A 127 -25.91 -6.88 -3.55
C PHE A 127 -27.35 -6.33 -3.60
N TRP A 128 -28.19 -6.93 -4.43
CA TRP A 128 -29.64 -6.63 -4.54
C TRP A 128 -30.48 -7.88 -4.74
N THR A 129 -31.75 -7.75 -4.45
CA THR A 129 -32.78 -8.74 -4.78
C THR A 129 -33.87 -8.11 -5.63
N LYS A 130 -34.55 -8.92 -6.44
CA LYS A 130 -35.72 -8.53 -7.23
C LYS A 130 -36.86 -9.48 -6.85
N ASN A 131 -37.98 -8.93 -6.36
CA ASN A 131 -39.10 -9.75 -6.01
C ASN A 131 -39.92 -10.17 -7.27
N SER A 132 -40.95 -11.01 -7.08
CA SER A 132 -41.85 -11.48 -8.16
C SER A 132 -42.58 -10.35 -8.90
N LYS A 133 -42.69 -9.17 -8.29
CA LYS A 133 -43.30 -7.96 -8.89
C LYS A 133 -42.25 -7.05 -9.57
N GLY A 134 -40.99 -7.47 -9.65
CA GLY A 134 -39.93 -6.69 -10.26
C GLY A 134 -39.35 -5.58 -9.37
N ILE A 135 -39.79 -5.47 -8.10
CA ILE A 135 -39.28 -4.45 -7.18
C ILE A 135 -37.87 -4.83 -6.74
N ILE A 136 -36.94 -3.92 -6.96
CA ILE A 136 -35.53 -4.07 -6.57
C ILE A 136 -35.33 -3.57 -5.14
N LYS A 137 -34.58 -4.33 -4.35
CA LYS A 137 -34.15 -3.94 -3.00
C LYS A 137 -32.66 -4.17 -2.84
N MET A 138 -31.94 -3.14 -2.47
CA MET A 138 -30.52 -3.23 -2.10
C MET A 138 -30.36 -3.92 -0.74
N LEU A 139 -29.33 -4.74 -0.60
CA LEU A 139 -28.96 -5.49 0.59
C LEU A 139 -27.71 -4.87 1.23
N PRO A 140 -27.84 -4.06 2.30
CA PRO A 140 -26.73 -3.24 2.82
C PRO A 140 -25.49 -4.05 3.21
N LEU A 141 -25.66 -5.20 3.87
CA LEU A 141 -24.55 -6.06 4.26
C LEU A 141 -23.80 -6.64 3.06
N ILE A 142 -24.56 -7.06 2.04
CA ILE A 142 -23.94 -7.63 0.83
C ILE A 142 -23.28 -6.53 0.00
N PHE A 143 -23.89 -5.34 -0.05
CA PHE A 143 -23.29 -4.17 -0.69
C PHE A 143 -21.95 -3.78 -0.02
N LYS A 144 -21.91 -3.74 1.31
CA LYS A 144 -20.69 -3.57 2.09
C LYS A 144 -19.64 -4.61 1.68
N LYS A 145 -19.98 -5.90 1.76
CA LYS A 145 -19.05 -6.99 1.40
C LYS A 145 -18.55 -6.88 -0.04
N PHE A 146 -19.42 -6.47 -0.97
CA PHE A 146 -19.04 -6.25 -2.36
C PHE A 146 -18.01 -5.12 -2.49
N LEU A 147 -18.19 -4.01 -1.80
CA LEU A 147 -17.23 -2.89 -1.80
C LEU A 147 -15.90 -3.32 -1.18
N GLU A 148 -15.93 -4.01 -0.05
CA GLU A 148 -14.73 -4.49 0.65
C GLU A 148 -13.96 -5.53 -0.19
N ALA A 149 -14.66 -6.47 -0.84
CA ALA A 149 -14.06 -7.40 -1.79
C ALA A 149 -13.43 -6.72 -3.02
N ASN A 150 -13.79 -5.46 -3.28
CA ASN A 150 -13.21 -4.63 -4.33
C ASN A 150 -12.25 -3.56 -3.78
N GLY A 151 -11.80 -3.73 -2.54
CA GLY A 151 -10.76 -2.95 -1.91
C GLY A 151 -11.20 -1.62 -1.29
N PHE A 152 -12.49 -1.35 -1.15
CA PHE A 152 -12.97 -0.11 -0.55
C PHE A 152 -13.10 -0.23 0.96
N TYR A 153 -12.42 0.65 1.69
CA TYR A 153 -12.36 0.66 3.15
C TYR A 153 -12.33 2.10 3.69
N LYS A 154 -12.43 2.22 5.02
CA LYS A 154 -12.04 3.41 5.76
C LYS A 154 -10.63 3.23 6.30
N TYR A 155 -9.85 4.27 6.26
CA TYR A 155 -8.56 4.36 6.93
C TYR A 155 -8.57 5.50 7.95
N CYS A 156 -8.20 5.22 9.19
CA CYS A 156 -8.05 6.21 10.25
C CYS A 156 -6.55 6.43 10.50
N PRO A 157 -5.98 7.56 10.10
CA PRO A 157 -4.59 7.89 10.41
C PRO A 157 -4.41 8.08 11.93
N ASP A 158 -3.37 7.48 12.51
CA ASP A 158 -2.88 7.74 13.87
C ASP A 158 -3.97 7.72 14.98
N ASP A 159 -4.86 6.73 14.97
CA ASP A 159 -5.95 6.58 15.95
C ASP A 159 -6.84 7.84 16.11
N GLN A 160 -6.86 8.71 15.11
CA GLN A 160 -7.75 9.86 15.08
C GLN A 160 -9.20 9.41 14.85
N ASN A 161 -10.15 10.19 15.37
CA ASN A 161 -11.57 9.96 15.07
C ASN A 161 -11.96 10.31 13.62
N ALA A 162 -11.03 10.93 12.89
CA ALA A 162 -11.21 11.27 11.48
C ALA A 162 -10.77 10.08 10.60
N TYR A 163 -11.54 9.78 9.57
CA TYR A 163 -11.22 8.75 8.59
C TYR A 163 -11.22 9.33 7.18
N VAL A 164 -10.56 8.62 6.28
CA VAL A 164 -10.65 8.83 4.84
C VAL A 164 -11.10 7.54 4.17
N PHE A 165 -11.86 7.65 3.08
CA PHE A 165 -12.14 6.48 2.25
C PHE A 165 -10.91 6.18 1.40
N VAL A 166 -10.58 4.91 1.34
CA VAL A 166 -9.44 4.41 0.57
C VAL A 166 -9.85 3.25 -0.33
N LYS A 167 -9.14 3.12 -1.43
CA LYS A 167 -9.16 1.93 -2.27
C LYS A 167 -7.81 1.25 -2.19
N VAL A 168 -7.83 0.02 -1.72
CA VAL A 168 -6.65 -0.85 -1.67
C VAL A 168 -6.62 -1.67 -2.95
N THR A 169 -5.51 -1.63 -3.65
CA THR A 169 -5.27 -2.46 -4.83
C THR A 169 -3.84 -2.95 -4.72
N ASN A 170 -3.68 -4.23 -4.48
CA ASN A 170 -2.38 -4.80 -4.16
C ASN A 170 -1.86 -4.18 -2.85
N ASN A 171 -0.58 -3.87 -2.76
CA ASN A 171 0.00 -3.11 -1.66
C ASN A 171 -0.05 -1.57 -1.89
N LEU A 172 -0.88 -1.12 -2.84
CA LEU A 172 -1.08 0.29 -3.12
C LEU A 172 -2.39 0.79 -2.54
N ILE A 173 -2.33 1.96 -1.92
CA ILE A 173 -3.49 2.64 -1.34
C ILE A 173 -3.72 3.94 -2.08
N ASP A 174 -4.96 4.13 -2.49
CA ASP A 174 -5.42 5.35 -3.13
C ASP A 174 -6.51 6.00 -2.28
N HIS A 175 -6.53 7.32 -2.21
CA HIS A 175 -7.71 8.03 -1.71
C HIS A 175 -8.88 7.77 -2.65
N THR A 176 -10.05 7.57 -2.08
CA THR A 176 -11.27 7.48 -2.88
C THR A 176 -12.36 8.37 -2.31
N SER A 177 -13.24 8.80 -3.19
CA SER A 177 -14.37 9.66 -2.88
C SER A 177 -15.70 8.92 -3.05
N GLU A 178 -16.76 9.47 -2.47
CA GLU A 178 -18.13 9.00 -2.70
C GLU A 178 -18.47 8.90 -4.20
N LYS A 179 -17.97 9.87 -4.98
CA LYS A 179 -18.14 9.90 -6.43
C LYS A 179 -17.47 8.72 -7.11
N GLU A 180 -16.23 8.44 -6.77
CA GLU A 180 -15.47 7.32 -7.36
C GLU A 180 -16.06 5.97 -6.99
N ILE A 181 -16.55 5.82 -5.74
CA ILE A 181 -17.29 4.62 -5.31
C ILE A 181 -18.57 4.47 -6.14
N LYS A 182 -19.32 5.58 -6.35
CA LYS A 182 -20.52 5.57 -7.20
C LYS A 182 -20.18 5.18 -8.64
N ASP A 183 -19.16 5.80 -9.22
CA ASP A 183 -18.74 5.54 -10.60
C ASP A 183 -18.30 4.07 -10.76
N PHE A 184 -17.60 3.51 -9.76
CA PHE A 184 -17.22 2.10 -9.73
C PHE A 184 -18.45 1.17 -9.72
N ILE A 185 -19.42 1.43 -8.83
CA ILE A 185 -20.66 0.63 -8.74
C ILE A 185 -21.45 0.70 -10.05
N LEU A 186 -21.64 1.91 -10.58
CA LEU A 186 -22.40 2.07 -11.83
C LEU A 186 -21.67 1.44 -13.02
N GLY A 187 -20.34 1.51 -13.07
CA GLY A 187 -19.55 0.80 -14.07
C GLY A 187 -19.74 -0.72 -14.00
N HIS A 188 -19.67 -1.29 -12.80
CA HIS A 188 -19.94 -2.73 -12.60
C HIS A 188 -21.34 -3.14 -13.04
N LEU A 189 -22.35 -2.30 -12.77
CA LEU A 189 -23.75 -2.60 -13.15
C LEU A 189 -23.99 -2.48 -14.67
N ILE A 190 -23.24 -1.65 -15.38
CA ILE A 190 -23.27 -1.59 -16.86
C ILE A 190 -22.78 -2.92 -17.44
N GLU A 191 -21.70 -3.48 -16.89
CA GLU A 191 -21.13 -4.75 -17.35
C GLU A 191 -22.10 -5.94 -17.21
N LEU A 192 -23.07 -5.85 -16.28
CA LEU A 192 -24.09 -6.88 -16.08
C LEU A 192 -25.24 -6.84 -17.10
N ASP A 193 -25.27 -5.84 -17.97
CA ASP A 193 -26.27 -5.64 -19.06
C ASP A 193 -27.74 -5.63 -18.60
N ASP A 194 -28.02 -5.31 -17.31
CA ASP A 194 -29.37 -5.11 -16.77
C ASP A 194 -29.62 -3.62 -16.51
N MET A 195 -30.11 -2.91 -17.53
CA MET A 195 -30.39 -1.48 -17.46
C MET A 195 -31.43 -1.12 -16.39
N THR A 196 -32.28 -2.06 -15.98
CA THR A 196 -33.26 -1.83 -14.91
C THR A 196 -32.57 -1.69 -13.57
N ILE A 197 -31.58 -2.54 -13.30
CA ILE A 197 -30.75 -2.49 -12.09
C ILE A 197 -29.88 -1.24 -12.10
N TYR A 198 -29.22 -0.95 -13.23
CA TYR A 198 -28.44 0.26 -13.38
C TYR A 198 -29.24 1.53 -13.03
N ASN A 199 -30.41 1.71 -13.66
CA ASN A 199 -31.26 2.88 -13.43
C ASN A 199 -31.72 2.99 -11.97
N TYR A 200 -32.07 1.86 -11.34
CA TYR A 200 -32.41 1.83 -9.93
C TYR A 200 -31.28 2.38 -9.06
N PHE A 201 -30.05 1.89 -9.24
CA PHE A 201 -28.90 2.35 -8.45
C PHE A 201 -28.45 3.77 -8.82
N ALA A 202 -28.55 4.18 -10.08
CA ALA A 202 -28.24 5.54 -10.51
C ALA A 202 -29.11 6.59 -9.78
N ASP A 203 -30.38 6.23 -9.52
CA ASP A 203 -31.34 7.09 -8.80
C ASP A 203 -31.15 7.06 -7.27
N GLN A 204 -30.46 6.05 -6.72
CA GLN A 204 -30.24 5.89 -5.28
C GLN A 204 -29.07 6.74 -4.78
N THR A 205 -29.16 8.07 -4.84
CA THR A 205 -28.06 8.97 -4.45
C THR A 205 -27.66 8.83 -2.99
N ARG A 206 -28.58 8.41 -2.10
CA ARG A 206 -28.35 8.33 -0.67
C ARG A 206 -27.33 7.24 -0.28
N ILE A 207 -27.31 6.12 -0.99
CA ILE A 207 -26.42 4.99 -0.67
C ILE A 207 -24.94 5.27 -1.00
N PHE A 208 -24.67 6.34 -1.71
CA PHE A 208 -23.33 6.79 -2.08
C PHE A 208 -22.85 7.97 -1.24
N ARG A 209 -23.62 8.42 -0.24
CA ARG A 209 -23.21 9.48 0.66
C ARG A 209 -22.35 8.94 1.79
N GLU A 210 -21.54 9.78 2.34
CA GLU A 210 -20.64 9.48 3.44
C GLU A 210 -21.36 8.79 4.61
N ASP A 211 -22.52 9.32 5.04
CA ASP A 211 -23.31 8.79 6.15
C ASP A 211 -23.69 7.30 5.95
N PHE A 212 -23.91 6.88 4.71
CA PHE A 212 -24.18 5.47 4.40
C PHE A 212 -22.89 4.67 4.23
N LEU A 213 -21.87 5.22 3.57
CA LEU A 213 -20.59 4.55 3.32
C LEU A 213 -19.75 4.33 4.60
N THR A 214 -20.12 4.96 5.72
CA THR A 214 -19.54 4.67 7.04
C THR A 214 -19.73 3.22 7.48
N LEU A 215 -20.61 2.47 6.81
CA LEU A 215 -20.78 1.02 7.03
C LEU A 215 -19.53 0.18 6.64
N LEU A 216 -18.63 0.72 5.80
CA LEU A 216 -17.37 0.06 5.46
C LEU A 216 -16.51 -0.16 6.70
N ASP A 217 -15.76 -1.26 6.73
CA ASP A 217 -14.84 -1.52 7.83
C ASP A 217 -13.63 -0.58 7.76
N THR A 218 -13.05 -0.35 8.92
CA THR A 218 -11.76 0.34 9.02
C THR A 218 -10.67 -0.70 8.80
N ILE A 219 -9.71 -0.36 7.94
CA ILE A 219 -8.55 -1.20 7.68
C ILE A 219 -7.33 -0.67 8.44
N ASP A 220 -6.58 -1.59 9.06
CA ASP A 220 -5.28 -1.31 9.63
C ASP A 220 -4.22 -1.37 8.53
N ILE A 221 -3.59 -0.25 8.24
CA ILE A 221 -2.62 -0.12 7.17
C ILE A 221 -1.22 0.04 7.75
N TYR A 222 -0.33 -0.83 7.34
CA TYR A 222 1.08 -0.73 7.67
C TYR A 222 1.85 -0.17 6.48
N PHE A 223 2.14 1.13 6.52
CA PHE A 223 2.93 1.79 5.48
C PHE A 223 4.40 1.44 5.58
N ILE A 224 5.05 1.40 4.41
CA ILE A 224 6.50 1.30 4.34
C ILE A 224 7.06 2.68 4.62
N GLU A 225 7.85 2.77 5.68
CA GLU A 225 8.51 3.99 6.12
C GLU A 225 10.01 3.91 5.88
N ASP A 226 10.59 5.06 5.60
CA ASP A 226 12.05 5.20 5.59
C ASP A 226 12.59 5.03 7.02
N THR A 227 13.74 4.39 7.14
CA THR A 227 14.48 4.27 8.41
C THR A 227 15.72 5.15 8.40
N VAL A 228 16.46 5.20 9.50
CA VAL A 228 17.74 5.96 9.55
C VAL A 228 18.68 5.60 8.41
N ASP A 229 18.74 4.32 8.03
CA ASP A 229 19.73 3.78 7.09
C ASP A 229 19.15 3.42 5.71
N THR A 230 17.83 3.54 5.54
CA THR A 230 17.16 3.09 4.32
C THR A 230 16.07 4.07 3.91
N SER A 231 16.07 4.43 2.64
CA SER A 231 15.01 5.23 2.01
C SER A 231 14.44 4.51 0.79
N TYR A 232 13.20 4.84 0.44
CA TYR A 232 12.52 4.27 -0.71
C TYR A 232 12.05 5.35 -1.67
N LEU A 233 12.18 5.07 -2.97
CA LEU A 233 11.52 5.79 -4.04
C LEU A 233 10.69 4.81 -4.86
N TYR A 234 9.48 5.20 -5.21
CA TYR A 234 8.51 4.35 -5.89
C TYR A 234 8.33 4.80 -7.33
N TYR A 235 8.58 3.93 -8.30
CA TYR A 235 8.41 4.16 -9.73
C TYR A 235 7.31 3.26 -10.28
N GLN A 236 6.84 3.49 -11.51
CA GLN A 236 5.77 2.69 -12.10
C GLN A 236 6.13 1.20 -12.22
N ASN A 237 7.38 0.90 -12.52
CA ASN A 237 7.85 -0.47 -12.75
C ASN A 237 8.52 -1.13 -11.55
N CYS A 238 8.91 -0.41 -10.52
CA CYS A 238 9.54 -0.97 -9.32
C CYS A 238 9.69 0.06 -8.20
N ALA A 239 9.92 -0.42 -6.98
CA ALA A 239 10.45 0.39 -5.89
C ALA A 239 11.97 0.38 -5.90
N ILE A 240 12.59 1.47 -5.47
CA ILE A 240 14.04 1.58 -5.33
C ILE A 240 14.36 1.69 -3.86
N LYS A 241 15.09 0.73 -3.33
CA LYS A 241 15.67 0.76 -1.99
C LYS A 241 17.04 1.43 -2.05
N ILE A 242 17.21 2.46 -1.25
CA ILE A 242 18.44 3.26 -1.17
C ILE A 242 19.03 3.10 0.22
N THR A 243 20.29 2.67 0.28
CA THR A 243 21.08 2.60 1.51
C THR A 243 22.38 3.37 1.32
N LYS A 244 23.18 3.49 2.36
CA LYS A 244 24.52 4.10 2.26
C LYS A 244 25.40 3.45 1.19
N ASN A 245 25.23 2.15 0.97
CA ASN A 245 26.15 1.33 0.17
C ASN A 245 25.62 0.98 -1.22
N GLU A 246 24.31 0.99 -1.40
CA GLU A 246 23.67 0.46 -2.61
C GLU A 246 22.33 1.11 -2.95
N VAL A 247 21.97 1.03 -4.23
CA VAL A 247 20.68 1.42 -4.78
C VAL A 247 20.15 0.20 -5.55
N VAL A 248 19.10 -0.41 -5.03
CA VAL A 248 18.57 -1.70 -5.53
C VAL A 248 17.11 -1.56 -5.94
N PRO A 249 16.76 -1.91 -7.18
CA PRO A 249 15.35 -2.06 -7.55
C PRO A 249 14.75 -3.29 -6.88
N ILE A 250 13.52 -3.15 -6.39
CA ILE A 250 12.74 -4.17 -5.70
C ILE A 250 11.37 -4.23 -6.36
N ASP A 251 10.85 -5.42 -6.61
CA ASP A 251 9.48 -5.60 -7.06
C ASP A 251 8.50 -5.16 -5.96
N TYR A 252 7.36 -4.58 -6.35
CA TYR A 252 6.32 -4.20 -5.40
C TYR A 252 5.81 -5.38 -4.59
N LEU A 253 5.79 -6.58 -5.19
CA LEU A 253 5.38 -7.83 -4.52
C LEU A 253 6.33 -8.24 -3.39
N GLU A 254 7.59 -7.81 -3.42
CA GLU A 254 8.58 -8.08 -2.38
C GLU A 254 8.52 -7.08 -1.21
N LEU A 255 7.70 -6.03 -1.33
CA LEU A 255 7.55 -5.01 -0.29
C LEU A 255 6.64 -5.52 0.84
N ASN A 256 7.14 -5.49 2.07
CA ASN A 256 6.40 -5.88 3.27
C ASN A 256 5.60 -4.68 3.83
N GLY A 257 4.57 -4.23 3.12
CA GLY A 257 3.72 -3.13 3.57
C GLY A 257 3.06 -2.39 2.42
N TYR A 258 2.37 -1.32 2.75
CA TYR A 258 1.58 -0.54 1.80
C TYR A 258 2.28 0.76 1.42
N VAL A 259 1.96 1.25 0.24
CA VAL A 259 2.47 2.51 -0.30
C VAL A 259 1.30 3.34 -0.81
N TRP A 260 1.32 4.65 -0.57
CA TRP A 260 0.38 5.54 -1.22
C TRP A 260 0.61 5.57 -2.74
N LYS A 261 -0.43 5.37 -3.53
CA LYS A 261 -0.35 5.36 -4.99
C LYS A 261 0.18 6.67 -5.56
N ASN A 262 -0.16 7.79 -4.96
CA ASN A 262 0.35 9.11 -5.34
C ASN A 262 1.79 9.38 -4.90
N HIS A 263 2.43 8.46 -4.18
CA HIS A 263 3.88 8.46 -3.99
C HIS A 263 4.63 7.81 -5.16
N ILE A 264 3.90 7.17 -6.09
CA ILE A 264 4.51 6.58 -7.28
C ILE A 264 4.88 7.69 -8.26
N ILE A 265 6.17 7.79 -8.53
CA ILE A 265 6.73 8.67 -9.55
C ILE A 265 6.20 8.20 -10.91
N PRO A 266 5.50 9.05 -11.71
CA PRO A 266 4.75 8.64 -12.90
C PRO A 266 5.67 8.36 -14.11
N ARG A 267 6.70 7.57 -13.91
CA ARG A 267 7.64 7.10 -14.94
C ARG A 267 8.32 5.83 -14.47
N ASP A 268 8.89 5.09 -15.40
CA ASP A 268 9.71 3.91 -15.13
C ASP A 268 11.07 4.32 -14.60
N TYR A 269 11.57 3.52 -13.65
CA TYR A 269 12.96 3.62 -13.26
C TYR A 269 13.86 3.06 -14.35
N ASN A 270 14.79 3.90 -14.79
CA ASN A 270 15.89 3.51 -15.67
C ASN A 270 17.21 3.91 -15.01
N LYS A 271 18.08 2.93 -14.83
CA LYS A 271 19.41 3.18 -14.25
C LYS A 271 20.20 4.08 -15.19
N CYS A 272 20.55 5.26 -14.76
CA CYS A 272 21.39 6.18 -15.51
C CYS A 272 22.83 6.20 -14.95
N GLU A 273 23.77 6.75 -15.73
CA GLU A 273 25.14 6.93 -15.28
C GLU A 273 25.20 7.97 -14.14
N LEU A 274 25.87 7.61 -13.06
CA LEU A 274 26.09 8.51 -11.94
C LEU A 274 26.85 9.76 -12.39
N GLY A 275 26.38 10.91 -11.93
CA GLY A 275 27.04 12.19 -12.18
C GLY A 275 26.67 12.88 -13.49
N LYS A 276 25.80 12.27 -14.30
CA LYS A 276 25.23 12.88 -15.50
C LYS A 276 23.75 13.18 -15.22
N GLY A 277 23.31 14.38 -15.54
CA GLY A 277 21.92 14.81 -15.43
C GLY A 277 21.77 16.31 -15.32
N ASP A 278 20.66 16.82 -15.86
CA ASP A 278 20.39 18.26 -15.91
C ASP A 278 20.26 18.89 -14.53
N TYR A 279 19.64 18.15 -13.57
CA TYR A 279 19.49 18.65 -12.21
C TYR A 279 20.84 18.80 -11.51
N ARG A 280 21.77 17.88 -11.71
CA ARG A 280 23.12 18.02 -11.15
C ARG A 280 23.88 19.18 -11.78
N THR A 281 23.72 19.38 -13.07
CA THR A 281 24.27 20.55 -13.79
C THR A 281 23.67 21.84 -13.24
N PHE A 282 22.36 21.86 -12.98
CA PHE A 282 21.69 22.98 -12.33
C PHE A 282 22.27 23.24 -10.92
N ILE A 283 22.41 22.23 -10.07
CA ILE A 283 23.01 22.37 -8.73
C ILE A 283 24.42 22.93 -8.81
N ALA A 284 25.26 22.44 -9.75
CA ALA A 284 26.61 22.95 -9.94
C ALA A 284 26.61 24.44 -10.36
N ASN A 285 25.68 24.84 -11.23
CA ASN A 285 25.60 26.22 -11.70
C ASN A 285 25.13 27.18 -10.60
N VAL A 286 24.08 26.84 -9.82
CA VAL A 286 23.62 27.70 -8.71
C VAL A 286 24.60 27.75 -7.54
N SER A 287 25.51 26.79 -7.48
CA SER A 287 26.62 26.73 -6.49
C SER A 287 27.89 27.39 -6.96
N ASP A 288 27.87 28.10 -8.11
CA ASP A 288 29.04 28.71 -8.75
C ASP A 288 30.19 27.70 -8.96
N LYS A 289 29.86 26.42 -9.16
CA LYS A 289 30.75 25.27 -9.31
C LYS A 289 31.68 25.04 -8.09
N GLU A 290 31.44 25.70 -6.97
CA GLU A 290 32.18 25.51 -5.73
C GLU A 290 31.87 24.14 -5.11
N PRO A 291 32.86 23.24 -4.92
CA PRO A 291 32.65 21.88 -4.48
C PRO A 291 31.89 21.75 -3.15
N GLU A 292 32.19 22.60 -2.16
CA GLU A 292 31.55 22.55 -0.85
C GLU A 292 30.10 23.02 -0.91
N ARG A 293 29.75 23.98 -1.76
CA ARG A 293 28.40 24.45 -2.02
C ARG A 293 27.59 23.36 -2.74
N ILE A 294 28.16 22.71 -3.77
CA ILE A 294 27.53 21.59 -4.48
C ILE A 294 27.19 20.47 -3.49
N LYS A 295 28.16 20.07 -2.65
CA LYS A 295 27.98 19.03 -1.64
C LYS A 295 26.89 19.39 -0.62
N SER A 296 26.84 20.64 -0.19
CA SER A 296 25.80 21.14 0.70
C SER A 296 24.42 21.03 0.05
N MET A 297 24.26 21.45 -1.20
CA MET A 297 23.01 21.36 -1.95
C MET A 297 22.58 19.90 -2.23
N GLU A 298 23.54 19.03 -2.59
CA GLU A 298 23.30 17.60 -2.77
C GLU A 298 22.85 16.95 -1.45
N SER A 299 23.48 17.29 -0.32
CA SER A 299 23.10 16.80 1.01
C SER A 299 21.71 17.30 1.42
N THR A 300 21.39 18.55 1.13
CA THR A 300 20.07 19.14 1.39
C THR A 300 18.99 18.44 0.55
N THR A 301 19.28 18.16 -0.73
CA THR A 301 18.39 17.39 -1.60
C THR A 301 18.15 15.99 -1.02
N GLY A 302 19.22 15.29 -0.62
CA GLY A 302 19.13 13.97 0.00
C GLY A 302 18.30 13.98 1.29
N PHE A 303 18.48 15.00 2.14
CA PHE A 303 17.68 15.19 3.36
C PHE A 303 16.18 15.38 3.06
N LEU A 304 15.82 16.14 2.04
CA LEU A 304 14.44 16.35 1.64
C LEU A 304 13.81 15.11 1.01
N LEU A 305 14.60 14.30 0.28
CA LEU A 305 14.14 13.06 -0.32
C LEU A 305 14.01 11.91 0.67
N HIS A 306 14.68 11.98 1.82
CA HIS A 306 14.63 10.95 2.86
C HIS A 306 13.45 11.18 3.79
N GLY A 307 12.54 10.22 3.85
CA GLY A 307 11.27 10.32 4.62
C GLY A 307 11.43 10.14 6.14
N TYR A 308 12.55 9.57 6.61
CA TYR A 308 12.77 9.37 8.05
C TYR A 308 12.80 10.70 8.80
N LYS A 309 12.06 10.77 9.90
CA LYS A 309 11.99 11.94 10.79
C LYS A 309 12.53 11.60 12.17
N ASN A 310 13.52 12.35 12.62
CA ASN A 310 13.98 12.30 14.00
C ASN A 310 13.18 13.30 14.81
N ILE A 311 12.38 12.83 15.77
CA ILE A 311 11.52 13.68 16.63
C ILE A 311 12.37 14.74 17.38
N SER A 312 13.62 14.40 17.74
CA SER A 312 14.51 15.30 18.47
C SER A 312 15.23 16.31 17.57
N TYR A 313 15.24 16.09 16.26
CA TYR A 313 15.94 16.94 15.31
C TYR A 313 15.26 16.93 13.94
N CYS A 314 14.42 17.92 13.68
CA CYS A 314 13.68 18.08 12.43
C CYS A 314 13.84 19.52 11.91
N PRO A 315 14.99 19.88 11.28
CA PRO A 315 15.24 21.22 10.78
C PRO A 315 14.36 21.52 9.54
N ALA A 316 13.96 22.79 9.42
CA ALA A 316 13.40 23.32 8.18
C ALA A 316 14.53 23.75 7.24
N VAL A 317 14.36 23.52 5.94
CA VAL A 317 15.26 24.00 4.90
C VAL A 317 14.79 25.37 4.42
N ILE A 318 15.68 26.36 4.49
CA ILE A 318 15.42 27.72 4.01
C ILE A 318 16.40 28.04 2.90
N LEU A 319 15.90 28.33 1.69
CA LEU A 319 16.72 28.77 0.57
C LEU A 319 16.74 30.30 0.49
N ASN A 320 17.91 30.88 0.67
CA ASN A 320 18.14 32.33 0.51
C ASN A 320 19.05 32.62 -0.67
N ASP A 321 18.94 33.85 -1.19
CA ASP A 321 19.92 34.39 -2.10
C ASP A 321 21.22 34.73 -1.34
N GLU A 322 22.37 34.58 -2.00
CA GLU A 322 23.67 34.92 -1.39
C GLU A 322 23.76 36.39 -1.00
N ILE A 323 23.18 37.26 -1.84
CA ILE A 323 23.10 38.70 -1.58
C ILE A 323 21.68 39.02 -1.17
N ILE A 324 21.50 39.32 0.12
CA ILE A 324 20.21 39.78 0.66
C ILE A 324 20.07 41.27 0.31
N SER A 325 19.08 41.60 -0.49
CA SER A 325 18.75 43.00 -0.85
C SER A 325 17.28 43.28 -0.56
N ASP A 326 16.97 44.55 -0.34
CA ASP A 326 15.60 45.02 -0.12
C ASP A 326 14.69 44.84 -1.39
N GLN A 327 15.31 44.61 -2.53
CA GLN A 327 14.61 44.27 -3.79
C GLN A 327 14.74 42.78 -4.06
N ALA A 328 13.58 42.10 -4.16
CA ALA A 328 13.53 40.69 -4.49
C ALA A 328 14.06 40.46 -5.93
N ASN A 329 15.25 39.90 -6.06
CA ASN A 329 15.80 39.44 -7.33
C ASN A 329 15.19 38.08 -7.67
N GLY A 330 14.27 38.02 -8.65
CA GLY A 330 13.75 36.77 -9.19
C GLY A 330 14.81 36.02 -10.02
N GLY A 331 14.58 34.74 -10.27
CA GLY A 331 15.39 33.97 -11.23
C GLY A 331 16.66 33.32 -10.66
N THR A 332 16.84 33.28 -9.34
CA THR A 332 18.03 32.67 -8.67
C THR A 332 17.98 31.15 -8.53
N GLY A 333 16.95 30.48 -9.07
CA GLY A 333 16.87 29.03 -9.12
C GLY A 333 16.13 28.35 -7.95
N LYS A 334 15.70 29.07 -6.89
CA LYS A 334 14.97 28.51 -5.75
C LYS A 334 13.73 27.70 -6.17
N GLY A 335 12.92 28.23 -7.10
CA GLY A 335 11.73 27.53 -7.61
C GLY A 335 12.08 26.24 -8.36
N ILE A 336 13.14 26.25 -9.18
CA ILE A 336 13.58 25.06 -9.92
C ILE A 336 14.08 23.98 -8.98
N PHE A 337 14.76 24.34 -7.89
CA PHE A 337 15.19 23.39 -6.87
C PHE A 337 14.01 22.58 -6.30
N PHE A 338 12.93 23.26 -5.92
CA PHE A 338 11.74 22.59 -5.36
C PHE A 338 10.93 21.86 -6.41
N GLN A 339 10.84 22.35 -7.65
CA GLN A 339 10.16 21.65 -8.75
C GLN A 339 10.78 20.27 -9.03
N ALA A 340 12.10 20.14 -8.91
CA ALA A 340 12.74 18.84 -9.07
C ALA A 340 12.41 17.87 -7.92
N ILE A 341 12.20 18.37 -6.71
CA ILE A 341 11.76 17.57 -5.56
C ILE A 341 10.30 17.18 -5.71
N ASP A 342 9.44 18.09 -6.15
CA ASP A 342 8.02 17.84 -6.44
C ASP A 342 7.81 16.78 -7.53
N ALA A 343 8.76 16.64 -8.46
CA ALA A 343 8.75 15.57 -9.47
C ALA A 343 9.03 14.17 -8.89
N ILE A 344 9.41 14.06 -7.61
CA ILE A 344 9.82 12.81 -6.94
C ILE A 344 9.01 12.54 -5.68
N LYS A 345 8.63 13.58 -4.94
CA LYS A 345 7.91 13.49 -3.66
C LYS A 345 6.58 14.24 -3.76
N LYS A 346 5.61 13.82 -2.96
CA LYS A 346 4.33 14.51 -2.85
C LYS A 346 4.52 15.82 -2.07
N VAL A 347 4.48 16.94 -2.78
CA VAL A 347 4.68 18.29 -2.22
C VAL A 347 3.35 19.02 -2.10
N ALA A 348 3.08 19.63 -0.94
CA ALA A 348 2.04 20.62 -0.77
C ALA A 348 2.66 22.03 -0.78
N THR A 349 2.28 22.85 -1.73
CA THR A 349 2.75 24.26 -1.81
C THR A 349 1.74 25.20 -1.19
N ILE A 350 2.21 26.04 -0.27
CA ILE A 350 1.42 27.05 0.42
C ILE A 350 1.97 28.43 0.04
N ASP A 351 1.10 29.36 -0.35
CA ASP A 351 1.52 30.76 -0.56
C ASP A 351 1.88 31.41 0.76
N GLY A 352 3.17 31.49 1.07
CA GLY A 352 3.67 32.06 2.32
C GLY A 352 3.31 33.54 2.52
N LYS A 353 3.06 34.30 1.44
CA LYS A 353 2.62 35.71 1.55
C LYS A 353 1.18 35.84 1.99
N ALA A 354 0.34 34.91 1.60
CA ALA A 354 -1.08 34.87 1.96
C ALA A 354 -1.36 33.99 3.17
N PHE A 355 -0.35 33.30 3.71
CA PHE A 355 -0.50 32.37 4.81
C PHE A 355 -0.79 33.10 6.13
N ASN A 356 -1.82 32.65 6.80
CA ASN A 356 -2.19 33.16 8.14
C ASN A 356 -2.55 32.00 9.04
N PHE A 357 -1.79 31.83 10.12
CA PHE A 357 -2.02 30.82 11.16
C PHE A 357 -3.35 30.95 11.90
N GLU A 358 -3.94 32.15 11.91
CA GLU A 358 -5.21 32.42 12.61
C GLU A 358 -6.45 32.01 11.79
N LYS A 359 -6.29 31.65 10.51
CA LYS A 359 -7.38 31.14 9.70
C LYS A 359 -7.84 29.76 10.21
N SER A 360 -9.13 29.48 10.08
CA SER A 360 -9.75 28.25 10.57
C SER A 360 -9.16 26.97 9.95
N PHE A 361 -8.61 27.02 8.74
CA PHE A 361 -8.01 25.86 8.04
C PHE A 361 -6.77 26.28 7.26
N PRO A 362 -5.64 26.56 7.93
CA PRO A 362 -4.46 27.09 7.25
C PRO A 362 -3.75 26.06 6.36
N TYR A 363 -3.96 24.75 6.59
CA TYR A 363 -3.32 23.65 5.88
C TYR A 363 -4.26 22.85 4.98
N GLN A 364 -5.24 23.49 4.34
CA GLN A 364 -6.23 22.81 3.50
C GLN A 364 -5.63 22.01 2.32
N THR A 365 -4.44 22.40 1.85
CA THR A 365 -3.73 21.72 0.76
C THR A 365 -2.88 20.55 1.22
N VAL A 366 -2.75 20.36 2.55
CA VAL A 366 -1.96 19.27 3.13
C VAL A 366 -2.88 18.07 3.35
N SER A 367 -2.56 16.96 2.75
CA SER A 367 -3.25 15.68 2.91
C SER A 367 -2.41 14.69 3.72
N VAL A 368 -3.00 13.58 4.16
CA VAL A 368 -2.32 12.55 4.97
C VAL A 368 -1.10 11.94 4.28
N ASP A 369 -1.09 11.95 2.95
CA ASP A 369 -0.03 11.45 2.08
C ASP A 369 1.00 12.51 1.66
N THR A 370 0.87 13.76 2.16
CA THR A 370 1.85 14.82 1.89
C THR A 370 3.19 14.52 2.56
N GLN A 371 4.27 14.54 1.77
CA GLN A 371 5.63 14.25 2.25
C GLN A 371 6.43 15.51 2.57
N ILE A 372 6.18 16.60 1.85
CA ILE A 372 6.91 17.86 2.00
C ILE A 372 5.93 19.04 1.90
N ILE A 373 6.10 20.02 2.77
CA ILE A 373 5.36 21.30 2.71
C ILE A 373 6.35 22.40 2.32
N VAL A 374 6.01 23.16 1.27
CA VAL A 374 6.79 24.29 0.78
C VAL A 374 5.98 25.59 0.96
N PHE A 375 6.61 26.60 1.59
CA PHE A 375 6.05 27.94 1.76
C PHE A 375 6.72 28.93 0.83
#